data_9cfc05672ba33daecfbd18c37f4c96ed
#
_entry.id   9cfc05672ba33daecfbd18c37f4c96ed
#
_cell.length_a   1.000
_cell.length_b   1.000
_cell.length_c   1.000
_cell.angle_alpha   90.00
_cell.angle_beta   90.00
_cell.angle_gamma   90.00
#
_symmetry.space_group_name_H-M   'P 1'
#
loop_
_entity.id
_entity.type
_entity.pdbx_description
1 polymer ?
#
loop_
_entity_poly.entity_id
_entity_poly.type
_entity_poly.pdbx_seq_one_letter_code
_entity_poly.pdbx_strand_id
1 'polypeptide(L)'
;HITPLYGNLLVPALFTVFVAKKLSIPVLVDIRAGSLIYYYQTKGKKYQRQMKEMLDRADMLTVEGSVYIQQIKSVIGVDKPTYYFPNLANVSNFPVINKPKDKFNILYFGRLTKAKGIDIVINTIKMLDDRFKLYVAGAFGSDCNKGMLNDNKIAYLGFLPPSELQQILSDMHFFIFPTRHIGEGQSNSLIEAMSAGLIPVVSAQGFNEEVTGNHGFVIPLDGTAVDYKNAILKLVSGDIAKMSAACQNHIREHHNVDVEITKLITIYRRLLCQ
;
A
#
# COMPACT_ATOMS: atom_id res chain seq x y z
N HIS A 1 0.18 21.38 -8.52
CA HIS A 1 0.21 19.96 -8.18
C HIS A 1 -1.21 19.43 -8.07
N ILE A 2 -1.51 18.38 -8.82
CA ILE A 2 -2.85 17.78 -8.89
C ILE A 2 -2.71 16.27 -8.66
N THR A 3 -3.48 15.75 -7.68
CA THR A 3 -3.61 14.31 -7.44
C THR A 3 -5.01 13.88 -7.89
N PRO A 4 -5.18 13.39 -9.13
CA PRO A 4 -6.49 13.06 -9.66
C PRO A 4 -7.06 11.78 -9.05
N LEU A 5 -8.37 11.77 -8.84
CA LEU A 5 -9.10 10.54 -8.54
C LEU A 5 -9.55 9.92 -9.86
N TYR A 6 -9.12 8.69 -10.10
CA TYR A 6 -9.49 7.93 -11.29
C TYR A 6 -10.89 7.31 -11.11
N GLY A 7 -11.60 7.17 -12.18
CA GLY A 7 -13.00 6.77 -12.16
C GLY A 7 -13.89 7.92 -12.60
N ASN A 8 -14.88 8.28 -11.82
CA ASN A 8 -15.85 9.31 -12.21
C ASN A 8 -15.33 10.76 -12.05
N LEU A 9 -14.24 10.94 -11.32
CA LEU A 9 -13.65 12.26 -11.02
C LEU A 9 -12.50 12.65 -11.95
N LEU A 10 -12.28 11.93 -13.05
CA LEU A 10 -11.26 12.28 -14.04
C LEU A 10 -11.56 13.61 -14.74
N VAL A 11 -12.84 13.91 -15.01
CA VAL A 11 -13.25 15.12 -15.74
C VAL A 11 -12.89 16.41 -14.99
N PRO A 12 -13.17 16.56 -13.68
CA PRO A 12 -12.71 17.71 -12.91
C PRO A 12 -11.19 17.90 -12.96
N ALA A 13 -10.41 16.81 -12.83
CA ALA A 13 -8.96 16.89 -12.91
C ALA A 13 -8.47 17.37 -14.31
N LEU A 14 -9.03 16.82 -15.38
CA LEU A 14 -8.74 17.26 -16.74
C LEU A 14 -9.07 18.75 -16.94
N PHE A 15 -10.23 19.22 -16.44
CA PHE A 15 -10.61 20.61 -16.50
C PHE A 15 -9.61 21.52 -15.75
N THR A 16 -9.20 21.11 -14.54
CA THR A 16 -8.20 21.83 -13.74
C THR A 16 -6.86 21.95 -14.48
N VAL A 17 -6.37 20.86 -15.08
CA VAL A 17 -5.16 20.86 -15.91
C VAL A 17 -5.32 21.81 -17.09
N PHE A 18 -6.47 21.76 -17.78
CA PHE A 18 -6.75 22.62 -18.92
C PHE A 18 -6.71 24.12 -18.54
N VAL A 19 -7.35 24.49 -17.43
CA VAL A 19 -7.36 25.88 -16.95
C VAL A 19 -5.96 26.34 -16.56
N ALA A 20 -5.21 25.51 -15.82
CA ALA A 20 -3.84 25.81 -15.42
C ALA A 20 -2.95 26.09 -16.65
N LYS A 21 -3.05 25.24 -17.68
CA LYS A 21 -2.27 25.43 -18.93
C LYS A 21 -2.70 26.68 -19.71
N LYS A 22 -3.98 27.06 -19.68
CA LYS A 22 -4.45 28.33 -20.27
C LYS A 22 -3.90 29.55 -19.55
N LEU A 23 -3.62 29.43 -18.26
CA LEU A 23 -3.02 30.47 -17.43
C LEU A 23 -1.49 30.41 -17.40
N SER A 24 -0.86 29.57 -18.25
CA SER A 24 0.58 29.34 -18.28
C SER A 24 1.16 28.89 -16.94
N ILE A 25 0.36 28.18 -16.12
CA ILE A 25 0.80 27.61 -14.84
C ILE A 25 1.39 26.23 -15.10
N PRO A 26 2.64 25.96 -14.66
CA PRO A 26 3.23 24.62 -14.73
C PRO A 26 2.42 23.58 -13.94
N VAL A 27 2.26 22.37 -14.48
CA VAL A 27 1.39 21.34 -13.93
C VAL A 27 2.17 20.06 -13.64
N LEU A 28 2.18 19.64 -12.37
CA LEU A 28 2.57 18.29 -11.94
C LEU A 28 1.31 17.47 -11.67
N VAL A 29 1.19 16.32 -12.34
CA VAL A 29 0.14 15.33 -12.03
C VAL A 29 0.76 14.19 -11.24
N ASP A 30 0.24 14.00 -10.01
CA ASP A 30 0.69 12.96 -9.08
C ASP A 30 -0.30 11.78 -9.10
N ILE A 31 0.20 10.63 -9.51
CA ILE A 31 -0.60 9.43 -9.75
C ILE A 31 -0.54 8.52 -8.52
N ARG A 32 -1.61 8.56 -7.70
CA ARG A 32 -1.79 7.78 -6.47
C ARG A 32 -2.91 6.77 -6.62
N ALA A 33 -2.79 5.86 -7.60
CA ALA A 33 -3.84 4.88 -7.87
C ALA A 33 -3.29 3.63 -8.53
N GLY A 34 -3.32 2.50 -7.83
CA GLY A 34 -2.99 1.19 -8.38
C GLY A 34 -3.88 0.75 -9.54
N SER A 35 -4.98 1.45 -9.77
CA SER A 35 -5.95 1.13 -10.84
C SER A 35 -5.80 1.96 -12.13
N LEU A 36 -4.77 2.79 -12.29
CA LEU A 36 -4.60 3.64 -13.47
C LEU A 36 -4.69 2.85 -14.78
N ILE A 37 -3.83 1.86 -14.93
CA ILE A 37 -3.75 1.04 -16.16
C ILE A 37 -5.00 0.20 -16.34
N TYR A 38 -5.52 -0.39 -15.25
CA TYR A 38 -6.78 -1.14 -15.28
C TYR A 38 -7.94 -0.29 -15.82
N TYR A 39 -8.13 0.92 -15.31
CA TYR A 39 -9.18 1.82 -15.81
C TYR A 39 -8.93 2.27 -17.25
N TYR A 40 -7.69 2.53 -17.62
CA TYR A 40 -7.37 2.88 -19.00
C TYR A 40 -7.75 1.77 -19.96
N GLN A 41 -7.49 0.50 -19.62
CA GLN A 41 -7.77 -0.66 -20.45
C GLN A 41 -9.25 -1.06 -20.47
N THR A 42 -9.96 -0.90 -19.37
CA THR A 42 -11.33 -1.44 -19.20
C THR A 42 -12.43 -0.42 -19.44
N LYS A 43 -12.16 0.87 -19.30
CA LYS A 43 -13.12 1.93 -19.61
C LYS A 43 -13.07 2.30 -21.09
N GLY A 44 -14.22 2.78 -21.62
CA GLY A 44 -14.40 3.05 -23.05
C GLY A 44 -13.50 4.15 -23.60
N LYS A 45 -13.42 4.27 -24.94
CA LYS A 45 -12.56 5.20 -25.71
C LYS A 45 -12.61 6.67 -25.25
N LYS A 46 -13.78 7.14 -24.81
CA LYS A 46 -13.93 8.52 -24.29
C LYS A 46 -13.07 8.73 -23.04
N TYR A 47 -13.10 7.78 -22.10
CA TYR A 47 -12.30 7.84 -20.88
C TYR A 47 -10.80 7.73 -21.18
N GLN A 48 -10.41 6.82 -22.07
CA GLN A 48 -9.02 6.66 -22.50
C GLN A 48 -8.47 7.96 -23.09
N ARG A 49 -9.24 8.62 -23.99
CA ARG A 49 -8.85 9.90 -24.56
C ARG A 49 -8.71 10.99 -23.50
N GLN A 50 -9.66 11.08 -22.57
CA GLN A 50 -9.62 12.09 -21.49
C GLN A 50 -8.43 11.87 -20.55
N MET A 51 -8.14 10.62 -20.19
CA MET A 51 -6.98 10.28 -19.35
C MET A 51 -5.68 10.62 -20.07
N LYS A 52 -5.53 10.19 -21.34
CA LYS A 52 -4.37 10.51 -22.14
C LYS A 52 -4.18 12.02 -22.27
N GLU A 53 -5.23 12.75 -22.60
CA GLU A 53 -5.19 14.22 -22.75
C GLU A 53 -4.78 14.91 -21.44
N MET A 54 -5.27 14.46 -20.29
CA MET A 54 -4.89 15.01 -18.99
C MET A 54 -3.39 14.83 -18.73
N LEU A 55 -2.86 13.63 -18.98
CA LEU A 55 -1.45 13.31 -18.75
C LEU A 55 -0.54 14.00 -19.79
N ASP A 56 -0.94 14.08 -21.07
CA ASP A 56 -0.19 14.76 -22.12
C ASP A 56 -0.06 16.28 -21.86
N ARG A 57 -1.08 16.89 -21.23
CA ARG A 57 -1.07 18.33 -20.90
C ARG A 57 -0.24 18.65 -19.66
N ALA A 58 0.04 17.68 -18.81
CA ALA A 58 0.95 17.87 -17.69
C ALA A 58 2.38 18.19 -18.17
N ASP A 59 3.12 18.93 -17.38
CA ASP A 59 4.54 19.20 -17.66
C ASP A 59 5.40 18.05 -17.09
N MET A 60 5.04 17.55 -15.93
CA MET A 60 5.70 16.42 -15.26
C MET A 60 4.68 15.51 -14.59
N LEU A 61 5.06 14.24 -14.38
CA LEU A 61 4.28 13.24 -13.66
C LEU A 61 5.07 12.71 -12.47
N THR A 62 4.36 12.38 -11.39
CA THR A 62 4.88 11.53 -10.32
C THR A 62 4.00 10.29 -10.19
N VAL A 63 4.59 9.18 -9.81
CA VAL A 63 3.92 7.88 -9.68
C VAL A 63 4.33 7.19 -8.38
N GLU A 64 3.36 6.56 -7.71
CA GLU A 64 3.63 5.79 -6.49
C GLU A 64 4.19 4.37 -6.76
N GLY A 65 4.01 3.83 -7.96
CA GLY A 65 4.56 2.54 -8.38
C GLY A 65 5.57 2.72 -9.53
N SER A 66 6.79 2.20 -9.37
CA SER A 66 7.87 2.40 -10.33
C SER A 66 7.55 1.84 -11.72
N VAL A 67 6.79 0.76 -11.80
CA VAL A 67 6.32 0.15 -13.05
C VAL A 67 5.50 1.12 -13.92
N TYR A 68 4.84 2.10 -13.33
CA TYR A 68 4.07 3.09 -14.08
C TYR A 68 4.92 4.02 -14.91
N ILE A 69 6.20 4.23 -14.59
CA ILE A 69 7.12 5.02 -15.42
C ILE A 69 7.16 4.45 -16.85
N GLN A 70 7.24 3.12 -16.97
CA GLN A 70 7.24 2.46 -18.28
C GLN A 70 5.82 2.29 -18.85
N GLN A 71 4.83 1.93 -18.01
CA GLN A 71 3.48 1.62 -18.48
C GLN A 71 2.73 2.85 -19.02
N ILE A 72 2.93 4.03 -18.46
CA ILE A 72 2.35 5.28 -18.97
C ILE A 72 2.80 5.51 -20.41
N LYS A 73 4.08 5.28 -20.70
CA LYS A 73 4.61 5.41 -22.07
C LYS A 73 4.14 4.28 -22.98
N SER A 74 4.26 3.03 -22.56
CA SER A 74 4.00 1.87 -23.42
C SER A 74 2.51 1.57 -23.61
N VAL A 75 1.66 1.78 -22.60
CA VAL A 75 0.22 1.43 -22.65
C VAL A 75 -0.66 2.65 -22.97
N ILE A 76 -0.39 3.80 -22.37
CA ILE A 76 -1.19 5.02 -22.57
C ILE A 76 -0.66 5.84 -23.75
N GLY A 77 0.61 5.70 -24.10
CA GLY A 77 1.26 6.46 -25.16
C GLY A 77 1.53 7.91 -24.75
N VAL A 78 1.90 8.15 -23.50
CA VAL A 78 2.27 9.47 -22.96
C VAL A 78 3.77 9.45 -22.66
N ASP A 79 4.53 10.38 -23.25
CA ASP A 79 5.98 10.51 -23.06
C ASP A 79 6.29 11.84 -22.35
N LYS A 80 6.24 11.82 -21.02
CA LYS A 80 6.49 12.96 -20.15
C LYS A 80 7.54 12.64 -19.12
N PRO A 81 8.30 13.61 -18.61
CA PRO A 81 9.16 13.42 -17.46
C PRO A 81 8.35 12.84 -16.30
N THR A 82 8.61 11.58 -15.96
CA THR A 82 7.87 10.82 -14.94
C THR A 82 8.85 10.38 -13.86
N TYR A 83 8.53 10.69 -12.60
CA TYR A 83 9.38 10.44 -11.45
C TYR A 83 8.67 9.51 -10.46
N TYR A 84 9.41 8.56 -9.92
CA TYR A 84 8.95 7.75 -8.81
C TYR A 84 8.88 8.61 -7.54
N PHE A 85 7.74 8.61 -6.90
CA PHE A 85 7.51 9.27 -5.62
C PHE A 85 6.61 8.37 -4.78
N PRO A 86 7.17 7.55 -3.87
CA PRO A 86 6.43 6.57 -3.08
C PRO A 86 5.53 7.20 -2.03
N ASN A 87 4.67 6.40 -1.41
CA ASN A 87 4.00 6.77 -0.18
C ASN A 87 5.04 6.86 0.96
N LEU A 88 4.82 7.79 1.90
CA LEU A 88 5.79 8.17 2.90
C LEU A 88 5.46 7.55 4.25
N ALA A 89 6.50 7.18 4.99
CA ALA A 89 6.39 6.80 6.39
C ALA A 89 7.18 7.79 7.25
N ASN A 90 6.59 8.20 8.36
CA ASN A 90 7.35 8.77 9.45
C ASN A 90 8.06 7.60 10.15
N VAL A 91 9.33 7.42 9.84
CA VAL A 91 10.12 6.30 10.33
C VAL A 91 10.56 6.61 11.76
N SER A 92 9.65 6.46 12.70
CA SER A 92 9.98 6.49 14.12
C SER A 92 10.91 5.32 14.44
N ASN A 93 11.90 5.55 15.30
CA ASN A 93 12.79 4.50 15.79
C ASN A 93 11.99 3.58 16.73
N PHE A 94 11.35 2.56 16.16
CA PHE A 94 10.84 1.48 16.98
C PHE A 94 12.02 0.64 17.48
N PRO A 95 12.15 0.40 18.79
CA PRO A 95 13.16 -0.51 19.29
C PRO A 95 12.91 -1.89 18.70
N VAL A 96 13.98 -2.58 18.30
CA VAL A 96 13.91 -4.02 18.01
C VAL A 96 13.59 -4.70 19.33
N ILE A 97 12.32 -5.05 19.53
CA ILE A 97 11.87 -5.70 20.75
C ILE A 97 12.25 -7.17 20.62
N ASN A 98 12.85 -7.70 21.68
CA ASN A 98 13.11 -9.14 21.80
C ASN A 98 11.76 -9.83 22.09
N LYS A 99 11.01 -10.12 21.04
CA LYS A 99 9.65 -10.66 21.11
C LYS A 99 9.70 -12.13 21.54
N PRO A 100 8.72 -12.62 22.33
CA PRO A 100 8.66 -14.02 22.73
C PRO A 100 8.72 -14.96 21.51
N LYS A 101 9.45 -16.06 21.62
CA LYS A 101 9.57 -17.05 20.52
C LYS A 101 8.48 -18.13 20.54
N ASP A 102 7.68 -18.15 21.58
CA ASP A 102 6.64 -19.15 21.84
C ASP A 102 5.21 -18.66 21.53
N LYS A 103 5.02 -17.33 21.36
CA LYS A 103 3.74 -16.72 21.02
C LYS A 103 3.93 -15.69 19.93
N PHE A 104 3.05 -15.71 18.94
CA PHE A 104 3.14 -14.88 17.74
C PHE A 104 1.89 -14.04 17.55
N ASN A 105 2.04 -12.74 17.60
CA ASN A 105 0.97 -11.78 17.34
C ASN A 105 0.97 -11.42 15.86
N ILE A 106 -0.16 -11.65 15.20
CA ILE A 106 -0.41 -11.28 13.81
C ILE A 106 -1.34 -10.07 13.81
N LEU A 107 -1.05 -9.07 13.02
CA LEU A 107 -1.89 -7.88 12.88
C LEU A 107 -2.48 -7.78 11.47
N TYR A 108 -3.76 -7.48 11.41
CA TYR A 108 -4.43 -6.93 10.25
C TYR A 108 -4.99 -5.56 10.62
N PHE A 109 -4.71 -4.53 9.85
CA PHE A 109 -5.39 -3.25 10.01
C PHE A 109 -5.72 -2.59 8.67
N GLY A 110 -6.89 -1.98 8.63
CA GLY A 110 -7.49 -1.39 7.45
C GLY A 110 -9.00 -1.56 7.43
N ARG A 111 -9.64 -1.22 6.32
CA ARG A 111 -11.08 -1.44 6.16
C ARG A 111 -11.39 -2.95 6.14
N LEU A 112 -12.33 -3.39 6.95
CA LEU A 112 -12.74 -4.80 7.03
C LEU A 112 -13.75 -5.10 5.94
N THR A 113 -13.26 -5.54 4.77
CA THR A 113 -14.08 -5.97 3.63
C THR A 113 -13.49 -7.24 3.02
N LYS A 114 -14.32 -8.00 2.29
CA LYS A 114 -13.85 -9.17 1.52
C LYS A 114 -12.85 -8.77 0.44
N ALA A 115 -13.03 -7.58 -0.19
CA ALA A 115 -12.07 -7.05 -1.14
C ALA A 115 -10.69 -6.79 -0.52
N LYS A 116 -10.63 -6.45 0.77
CA LYS A 116 -9.39 -6.31 1.54
C LYS A 116 -8.90 -7.63 2.18
N GLY A 117 -9.61 -8.73 1.92
CA GLY A 117 -9.18 -10.09 2.25
C GLY A 117 -9.41 -10.52 3.70
N ILE A 118 -10.30 -9.84 4.47
CA ILE A 118 -10.56 -10.22 5.88
C ILE A 118 -11.03 -11.68 6.02
N ASP A 119 -11.73 -12.22 5.04
CA ASP A 119 -12.16 -13.61 4.95
C ASP A 119 -10.96 -14.58 4.91
N ILE A 120 -9.93 -14.26 4.12
CA ILE A 120 -8.68 -15.04 4.08
C ILE A 120 -7.96 -14.97 5.42
N VAL A 121 -7.88 -13.78 6.04
CA VAL A 121 -7.23 -13.58 7.35
C VAL A 121 -7.87 -14.45 8.42
N ILE A 122 -9.21 -14.44 8.51
CA ILE A 122 -9.97 -15.26 9.47
C ILE A 122 -9.73 -16.76 9.23
N ASN A 123 -9.77 -17.20 7.99
CA ASN A 123 -9.52 -18.59 7.67
C ASN A 123 -8.06 -19.00 7.95
N THR A 124 -7.11 -18.11 7.73
CA THR A 124 -5.69 -18.35 8.05
C THR A 124 -5.48 -18.60 9.55
N ILE A 125 -6.01 -17.73 10.42
CA ILE A 125 -5.81 -17.87 11.87
C ILE A 125 -6.47 -19.15 12.43
N LYS A 126 -7.63 -19.57 11.88
CA LYS A 126 -8.28 -20.81 12.28
C LYS A 126 -7.46 -22.06 11.99
N MET A 127 -6.56 -22.02 11.01
CA MET A 127 -5.67 -23.12 10.63
C MET A 127 -4.34 -23.12 11.39
N LEU A 128 -4.00 -22.07 12.12
CA LEU A 128 -2.80 -21.95 12.95
C LEU A 128 -3.10 -22.51 14.35
N ASP A 129 -2.07 -22.94 15.07
CA ASP A 129 -2.19 -23.44 16.44
C ASP A 129 -2.31 -22.31 17.49
N ASP A 130 -2.42 -22.66 18.77
CA ASP A 130 -2.67 -21.72 19.87
C ASP A 130 -1.48 -20.81 20.23
N ARG A 131 -0.33 -20.97 19.58
CA ARG A 131 0.78 -20.03 19.68
C ARG A 131 0.49 -18.70 18.97
N PHE A 132 -0.49 -18.69 18.07
CA PHE A 132 -0.82 -17.54 17.23
C PHE A 132 -2.05 -16.81 17.72
N LYS A 133 -1.98 -15.48 17.77
CA LYS A 133 -3.12 -14.60 18.03
C LYS A 133 -3.23 -13.53 16.94
N LEU A 134 -4.43 -13.34 16.45
CA LEU A 134 -4.75 -12.33 15.45
C LEU A 134 -5.35 -11.10 16.13
N TYR A 135 -4.78 -9.96 15.84
CA TYR A 135 -5.32 -8.64 16.19
C TYR A 135 -5.88 -7.99 14.94
N VAL A 136 -7.12 -7.51 15.00
CA VAL A 136 -7.83 -6.91 13.87
C VAL A 136 -8.25 -5.50 14.24
N ALA A 137 -7.73 -4.50 13.50
CA ALA A 137 -8.11 -3.11 13.69
C ALA A 137 -8.73 -2.52 12.41
N GLY A 138 -9.86 -1.81 12.56
CA GLY A 138 -10.50 -1.12 11.45
C GLY A 138 -12.02 -1.12 11.50
N ALA A 139 -12.63 -0.33 10.61
CA ALA A 139 -14.08 -0.27 10.48
C ALA A 139 -14.60 -1.33 9.51
N PHE A 140 -15.77 -1.90 9.81
CA PHE A 140 -16.46 -2.83 8.93
C PHE A 140 -16.97 -2.12 7.68
N GLY A 141 -16.77 -2.76 6.52
CA GLY A 141 -17.52 -2.45 5.31
C GLY A 141 -18.90 -3.12 5.32
N SER A 142 -19.68 -2.86 4.26
CA SER A 142 -21.06 -3.36 4.14
C SER A 142 -21.17 -4.88 3.99
N ASP A 143 -20.07 -5.54 3.59
CA ASP A 143 -20.00 -6.98 3.32
C ASP A 143 -19.43 -7.81 4.48
N CYS A 144 -19.16 -7.18 5.63
CA CYS A 144 -18.57 -7.80 6.82
C CYS A 144 -19.24 -7.31 8.11
N ASN A 145 -19.19 -8.13 9.15
CA ASN A 145 -19.73 -7.79 10.48
C ASN A 145 -18.92 -8.43 11.61
N LYS A 146 -19.15 -7.98 12.84
CA LYS A 146 -18.42 -8.42 14.04
C LYS A 146 -18.55 -9.94 14.30
N GLY A 147 -19.67 -10.55 13.92
CA GLY A 147 -19.87 -11.99 14.10
C GLY A 147 -18.85 -12.86 13.36
N MET A 148 -18.28 -12.36 12.25
CA MET A 148 -17.22 -13.06 11.52
C MET A 148 -15.94 -13.22 12.32
N LEU A 149 -15.68 -12.35 13.31
CA LEU A 149 -14.49 -12.34 14.16
C LEU A 149 -14.69 -13.12 15.48
N ASN A 150 -15.76 -13.91 15.59
CA ASN A 150 -16.04 -14.70 16.78
C ASN A 150 -15.18 -15.97 16.82
N ASP A 151 -13.95 -15.82 17.30
CA ASP A 151 -12.97 -16.88 17.51
C ASP A 151 -12.07 -16.48 18.69
N ASN A 152 -11.68 -17.43 19.55
CA ASN A 152 -10.87 -17.17 20.75
C ASN A 152 -9.46 -16.67 20.43
N LYS A 153 -8.94 -16.97 19.25
CA LYS A 153 -7.65 -16.48 18.74
C LYS A 153 -7.71 -15.10 18.11
N ILE A 154 -8.91 -14.49 17.99
CA ILE A 154 -9.10 -13.18 17.35
C ILE A 154 -9.44 -12.11 18.39
N ALA A 155 -8.64 -11.05 18.43
CA ALA A 155 -8.91 -9.85 19.21
C ALA A 155 -9.30 -8.70 18.26
N TYR A 156 -10.59 -8.31 18.25
CA TYR A 156 -11.02 -7.14 17.50
C TYR A 156 -10.83 -5.87 18.34
N LEU A 157 -10.05 -4.93 17.81
CA LEU A 157 -9.63 -3.70 18.49
C LEU A 157 -10.49 -2.48 18.11
N GLY A 158 -11.44 -2.65 17.16
CA GLY A 158 -12.18 -1.51 16.65
C GLY A 158 -11.38 -0.66 15.66
N PHE A 159 -11.87 0.53 15.39
CA PHE A 159 -11.09 1.54 14.67
C PHE A 159 -10.10 2.19 15.65
N LEU A 160 -8.83 2.15 15.31
CA LEU A 160 -7.76 2.78 16.09
C LEU A 160 -7.29 4.05 15.41
N PRO A 161 -7.25 5.20 16.11
CA PRO A 161 -6.55 6.37 15.63
C PRO A 161 -5.03 6.08 15.51
N PRO A 162 -4.28 6.84 14.69
CA PRO A 162 -2.86 6.56 14.42
C PRO A 162 -1.99 6.43 15.68
N SER A 163 -2.24 7.24 16.70
CA SER A 163 -1.49 7.20 17.96
C SER A 163 -1.71 5.91 18.76
N GLU A 164 -2.92 5.37 18.76
CA GLU A 164 -3.25 4.09 19.43
C GLU A 164 -2.74 2.90 18.62
N LEU A 165 -2.87 2.96 17.28
CA LEU A 165 -2.29 1.94 16.40
C LEU A 165 -0.78 1.83 16.63
N GLN A 166 -0.07 2.95 16.71
CA GLN A 166 1.36 2.98 16.92
C GLN A 166 1.80 2.28 18.21
N GLN A 167 0.99 2.37 19.29
CA GLN A 167 1.30 1.72 20.57
C GLN A 167 1.27 0.20 20.49
N ILE A 168 0.39 -0.36 19.69
CA ILE A 168 0.27 -1.83 19.57
C ILE A 168 1.24 -2.44 18.56
N LEU A 169 1.75 -1.65 17.59
CA LEU A 169 2.65 -2.17 16.56
C LEU A 169 3.91 -2.84 17.13
N SER A 170 4.43 -2.32 18.25
CA SER A 170 5.63 -2.85 18.91
C SER A 170 5.47 -4.31 19.38
N ASP A 171 4.25 -4.73 19.68
CA ASP A 171 3.94 -6.06 20.21
C ASP A 171 3.62 -7.08 19.10
N MET A 172 3.53 -6.63 17.84
CA MET A 172 3.14 -7.44 16.71
C MET A 172 4.37 -8.03 15.99
N HIS A 173 4.25 -9.26 15.50
CA HIS A 173 5.31 -9.98 14.79
C HIS A 173 5.12 -9.91 13.29
N PHE A 174 3.90 -10.17 12.83
CA PHE A 174 3.57 -10.31 11.42
C PHE A 174 2.42 -9.38 11.05
N PHE A 175 2.47 -8.88 9.83
CA PHE A 175 1.37 -8.16 9.20
C PHE A 175 0.78 -9.02 8.08
N ILE A 176 -0.52 -9.31 8.15
CA ILE A 176 -1.22 -10.09 7.13
C ILE A 176 -2.17 -9.19 6.33
N PHE A 177 -1.99 -9.12 5.00
CA PHE A 177 -2.79 -8.24 4.16
C PHE A 177 -3.10 -8.87 2.80
N PRO A 178 -4.08 -9.80 2.73
CA PRO A 178 -4.46 -10.50 1.51
C PRO A 178 -5.45 -9.69 0.66
N THR A 179 -5.16 -8.42 0.42
CA THR A 179 -6.03 -7.53 -0.37
C THR A 179 -6.17 -8.01 -1.82
N ARG A 180 -7.41 -7.96 -2.32
CA ARG A 180 -7.78 -8.19 -3.73
C ARG A 180 -8.44 -6.94 -4.32
N HIS A 181 -8.30 -5.81 -3.62
CA HIS A 181 -8.92 -4.55 -4.03
C HIS A 181 -8.21 -3.98 -5.26
N ILE A 182 -8.92 -3.89 -6.38
CA ILE A 182 -8.35 -3.44 -7.68
C ILE A 182 -7.73 -2.03 -7.59
N GLY A 183 -8.26 -1.17 -6.71
CA GLY A 183 -7.74 0.18 -6.49
C GLY A 183 -6.53 0.27 -5.55
N GLU A 184 -5.98 -0.87 -5.10
CA GLU A 184 -4.80 -0.84 -4.22
C GLU A 184 -3.60 -0.25 -4.96
N GLY A 185 -3.03 0.82 -4.41
CA GLY A 185 -1.74 1.37 -4.81
C GLY A 185 -0.63 0.84 -3.90
N GLN A 186 0.26 1.72 -3.45
CA GLN A 186 1.11 1.41 -2.30
C GLN A 186 0.27 1.47 -1.03
N SER A 187 0.20 0.35 -0.32
CA SER A 187 -0.59 0.27 0.91
C SER A 187 0.11 0.99 2.06
N ASN A 188 -0.47 2.09 2.57
CA ASN A 188 0.05 2.78 3.75
C ASN A 188 0.12 1.85 4.97
N SER A 189 -0.88 0.96 5.14
CA SER A 189 -0.86 0.00 6.24
C SER A 189 0.32 -0.98 6.15
N LEU A 190 0.72 -1.39 4.95
CA LEU A 190 1.91 -2.23 4.76
C LEU A 190 3.19 -1.46 5.13
N ILE A 191 3.32 -0.22 4.65
CA ILE A 191 4.46 0.65 4.93
C ILE A 191 4.57 0.93 6.44
N GLU A 192 3.46 1.27 7.10
CA GLU A 192 3.38 1.51 8.55
C GLU A 192 3.75 0.24 9.35
N ALA A 193 3.23 -0.92 8.98
CA ALA A 193 3.55 -2.17 9.62
C ALA A 193 5.03 -2.52 9.50
N MET A 194 5.60 -2.44 8.29
CA MET A 194 7.02 -2.72 8.06
C MET A 194 7.92 -1.68 8.74
N SER A 195 7.53 -0.41 8.83
CA SER A 195 8.28 0.61 9.56
C SER A 195 8.41 0.31 11.05
N ALA A 196 7.39 -0.36 11.61
CA ALA A 196 7.40 -0.87 12.98
C ALA A 196 8.09 -2.25 13.13
N GLY A 197 8.61 -2.80 12.05
CA GLY A 197 9.32 -4.08 12.03
C GLY A 197 8.39 -5.31 12.02
N LEU A 198 7.13 -5.17 11.61
CA LEU A 198 6.30 -6.33 11.34
C LEU A 198 6.73 -6.97 10.02
N ILE A 199 6.83 -8.30 10.01
CA ILE A 199 7.20 -9.03 8.80
C ILE A 199 5.93 -9.26 7.97
N PRO A 200 5.86 -8.78 6.72
CA PRO A 200 4.64 -8.83 5.93
C PRO A 200 4.41 -10.21 5.30
N VAL A 201 3.12 -10.61 5.27
CA VAL A 201 2.58 -11.69 4.43
C VAL A 201 1.40 -11.09 3.67
N VAL A 202 1.61 -10.72 2.42
CA VAL A 202 0.68 -9.90 1.65
C VAL A 202 0.37 -10.52 0.30
N SER A 203 -0.70 -10.07 -0.36
CA SER A 203 -0.99 -10.46 -1.74
C SER A 203 -0.17 -9.65 -2.76
N ALA A 204 0.04 -10.20 -3.94
CA ALA A 204 0.65 -9.53 -5.11
C ALA A 204 -0.32 -8.50 -5.75
N GLN A 205 -1.07 -7.74 -4.93
CA GLN A 205 -2.02 -6.73 -5.39
C GLN A 205 -1.39 -5.34 -5.33
N GLY A 206 -1.66 -4.52 -6.35
CA GLY A 206 -1.14 -3.17 -6.44
C GLY A 206 0.39 -3.15 -6.48
N PHE A 207 1.01 -2.40 -5.58
CA PHE A 207 2.47 -2.31 -5.45
C PHE A 207 2.99 -2.98 -4.17
N ASN A 208 2.24 -3.94 -3.61
CA ASN A 208 2.64 -4.63 -2.39
C ASN A 208 3.98 -5.38 -2.56
N GLU A 209 4.23 -5.95 -3.75
CA GLU A 209 5.50 -6.62 -4.05
C GLU A 209 6.68 -5.63 -4.02
N GLU A 210 6.52 -4.45 -4.63
CA GLU A 210 7.53 -3.39 -4.62
C GLU A 210 7.82 -2.89 -3.19
N VAL A 211 6.76 -2.67 -2.38
CA VAL A 211 6.90 -2.23 -0.99
C VAL A 211 7.52 -3.31 -0.10
N THR A 212 7.14 -4.57 -0.30
CA THR A 212 7.67 -5.69 0.50
C THR A 212 9.15 -5.98 0.17
N GLY A 213 9.53 -5.85 -1.09
CA GLY A 213 10.83 -6.30 -1.57
C GLY A 213 11.08 -7.77 -1.19
N ASN A 214 12.25 -8.06 -0.63
CA ASN A 214 12.63 -9.40 -0.18
C ASN A 214 12.43 -9.61 1.34
N HIS A 215 11.61 -8.77 1.99
CA HIS A 215 11.53 -8.70 3.46
C HIS A 215 10.28 -9.36 4.05
N GLY A 216 9.63 -10.27 3.29
CA GLY A 216 8.43 -10.99 3.72
C GLY A 216 7.96 -11.98 2.66
N PHE A 217 6.67 -12.28 2.65
CA PHE A 217 6.06 -13.13 1.63
C PHE A 217 5.01 -12.38 0.83
N VAL A 218 5.14 -12.43 -0.49
CA VAL A 218 4.13 -11.97 -1.44
C VAL A 218 3.44 -13.20 -2.03
N ILE A 219 2.16 -13.34 -1.75
CA ILE A 219 1.33 -14.47 -2.16
C ILE A 219 0.62 -14.09 -3.47
N PRO A 220 0.56 -14.97 -4.48
CA PRO A 220 -0.20 -14.74 -5.70
C PRO A 220 -1.66 -14.36 -5.44
N LEU A 221 -2.31 -13.66 -6.38
CA LEU A 221 -3.69 -13.16 -6.20
C LEU A 221 -4.74 -14.26 -6.04
N ASP A 222 -4.49 -15.44 -6.56
CA ASP A 222 -5.29 -16.65 -6.41
C ASP A 222 -4.94 -17.45 -5.15
N GLY A 223 -3.98 -16.96 -4.35
CA GLY A 223 -3.56 -17.59 -3.10
C GLY A 223 -4.68 -17.68 -2.07
N THR A 224 -4.68 -18.77 -1.34
CA THR A 224 -5.69 -19.16 -0.36
C THR A 224 -5.18 -18.96 1.07
N ALA A 225 -6.05 -19.14 2.08
CA ALA A 225 -5.66 -19.12 3.49
C ALA A 225 -4.55 -20.15 3.83
N VAL A 226 -4.45 -21.24 3.06
CA VAL A 226 -3.39 -22.25 3.23
C VAL A 226 -2.01 -21.67 2.88
N ASP A 227 -1.94 -20.86 1.83
CA ASP A 227 -0.69 -20.25 1.38
C ASP A 227 -0.20 -19.22 2.40
N TYR A 228 -1.10 -18.40 2.95
CA TYR A 228 -0.79 -17.46 4.02
C TYR A 228 -0.35 -18.16 5.31
N LYS A 229 -1.04 -19.23 5.71
CA LYS A 229 -0.63 -20.08 6.84
C LYS A 229 0.79 -20.62 6.64
N ASN A 230 1.08 -21.21 5.47
CA ASN A 230 2.37 -21.80 5.18
C ASN A 230 3.49 -20.75 5.18
N ALA A 231 3.24 -19.56 4.66
CA ALA A 231 4.16 -18.43 4.70
C ALA A 231 4.47 -18.01 6.16
N ILE A 232 3.44 -17.87 7.01
CA ILE A 232 3.61 -17.55 8.43
C ILE A 232 4.44 -18.62 9.14
N LEU A 233 4.14 -19.91 8.94
CA LEU A 233 4.89 -21.01 9.56
C LEU A 233 6.36 -21.02 9.12
N LYS A 234 6.64 -20.66 7.86
CA LYS A 234 8.01 -20.53 7.37
C LYS A 234 8.75 -19.36 8.01
N LEU A 235 8.08 -18.23 8.26
CA LEU A 235 8.68 -17.08 8.95
C LEU A 235 9.06 -17.43 10.39
N VAL A 236 8.23 -18.19 11.09
CA VAL A 236 8.48 -18.61 12.48
C VAL A 236 9.72 -19.48 12.61
N SER A 237 10.10 -20.22 11.58
CA SER A 237 11.33 -21.03 11.59
C SER A 237 12.61 -20.23 11.38
N GLY A 238 12.49 -18.93 11.05
CA GLY A 238 13.62 -18.05 10.80
C GLY A 238 14.00 -17.17 12.00
N ASP A 239 14.96 -16.29 11.78
CA ASP A 239 15.36 -15.26 12.75
C ASP A 239 14.45 -14.04 12.65
N ILE A 240 13.38 -14.02 13.45
CA ILE A 240 12.37 -12.96 13.46
C ILE A 240 12.99 -11.60 13.79
N ALA A 241 13.96 -11.52 14.71
CA ALA A 241 14.58 -10.25 15.07
C ALA A 241 15.36 -9.65 13.90
N LYS A 242 16.13 -10.50 13.18
CA LYS A 242 16.86 -10.08 11.98
C LYS A 242 15.91 -9.67 10.85
N MET A 243 14.85 -10.42 10.61
CA MET A 243 13.85 -10.10 9.59
C MET A 243 13.09 -8.80 9.93
N SER A 244 12.73 -8.60 11.20
CA SER A 244 12.08 -7.36 11.68
C SER A 244 12.96 -6.13 11.44
N ALA A 245 14.25 -6.21 11.81
CA ALA A 245 15.20 -5.13 11.57
C ALA A 245 15.39 -4.84 10.07
N ALA A 246 15.38 -5.87 9.24
CA ALA A 246 15.49 -5.72 7.78
C ALA A 246 14.26 -5.01 7.19
N CYS A 247 13.04 -5.31 7.66
CA CYS A 247 11.83 -4.58 7.27
C CYS A 247 11.93 -3.08 7.60
N GLN A 248 12.34 -2.74 8.84
CA GLN A 248 12.51 -1.35 9.26
C GLN A 248 13.54 -0.59 8.40
N ASN A 249 14.68 -1.23 8.14
CA ASN A 249 15.74 -0.62 7.32
C ASN A 249 15.26 -0.38 5.88
N HIS A 250 14.57 -1.36 5.29
CA HIS A 250 14.03 -1.23 3.95
C HIS A 250 13.07 -0.03 3.83
N ILE A 251 12.13 0.15 4.78
CA ILE A 251 11.23 1.30 4.77
C ILE A 251 11.97 2.61 5.03
N ARG A 252 12.99 2.62 5.90
CA ARG A 252 13.81 3.79 6.15
C ARG A 252 14.58 4.25 4.90
N GLU A 253 15.01 3.32 4.07
CA GLU A 253 15.75 3.61 2.84
C GLU A 253 14.85 4.08 1.70
N HIS A 254 13.63 3.53 1.59
CA HIS A 254 12.80 3.70 0.40
C HIS A 254 11.52 4.53 0.61
N HIS A 255 11.11 4.79 1.87
CA HIS A 255 9.87 5.49 2.20
C HIS A 255 10.06 6.62 3.22
N ASN A 256 11.29 7.02 3.49
CA ASN A 256 11.61 8.06 4.48
C ASN A 256 11.08 9.42 4.03
N VAL A 257 10.23 10.03 4.86
CA VAL A 257 9.59 11.32 4.57
C VAL A 257 10.61 12.43 4.25
N ASP A 258 11.70 12.56 5.00
CA ASP A 258 12.66 13.63 4.81
C ASP A 258 13.43 13.50 3.49
N VAL A 259 13.77 12.25 3.12
CA VAL A 259 14.46 11.95 1.86
C VAL A 259 13.54 12.20 0.67
N GLU A 260 12.33 11.67 0.71
CA GLU A 260 11.40 11.73 -0.42
C GLU A 260 10.83 13.15 -0.62
N ILE A 261 10.58 13.91 0.45
CA ILE A 261 10.19 15.32 0.34
C ILE A 261 11.31 16.15 -0.30
N THR A 262 12.57 15.87 0.00
CA THR A 262 13.71 16.53 -0.65
C THR A 262 13.72 16.25 -2.16
N LYS A 263 13.41 15.02 -2.58
CA LYS A 263 13.25 14.67 -4.00
C LYS A 263 12.09 15.43 -4.64
N LEU A 264 10.93 15.52 -3.96
CA LEU A 264 9.77 16.26 -4.45
C LEU A 264 10.07 17.76 -4.63
N ILE A 265 10.78 18.37 -3.68
CA ILE A 265 11.23 19.77 -3.82
C ILE A 265 12.12 19.94 -5.07
N THR A 266 12.99 18.97 -5.34
CA THR A 266 13.83 18.99 -6.54
C THR A 266 13.00 18.89 -7.82
N ILE A 267 11.94 18.07 -7.83
CA ILE A 267 10.98 17.98 -8.94
C ILE A 267 10.28 19.33 -9.15
N TYR A 268 9.81 19.99 -8.08
CA TYR A 268 9.19 21.33 -8.19
C TYR A 268 10.15 22.38 -8.75
N ARG A 269 11.42 22.39 -8.30
CA ARG A 269 12.42 23.31 -8.85
C ARG A 269 12.62 23.11 -10.35
N ARG A 270 12.70 21.86 -10.81
CA ARG A 270 12.78 21.55 -12.24
C ARG A 270 11.53 21.97 -13.01
N LEU A 271 10.34 21.83 -12.40
CA LEU A 271 9.07 22.23 -13.00
C LEU A 271 8.98 23.75 -13.19
N LEU A 272 9.51 24.52 -12.25
CA LEU A 272 9.46 25.99 -12.28
C LEU A 272 10.57 26.63 -13.14
N CYS A 273 11.60 25.85 -13.54
CA CYS A 273 12.67 26.33 -14.40
C CYS A 273 12.46 26.01 -15.89
N GLN A 274 11.32 25.43 -16.25
CA GLN A 274 10.88 25.22 -17.64
C GLN A 274 10.11 26.44 -18.15
#